data_6a1b14daabfe10f56633a370699cef2a
#
_entry.id   6a1b14daabfe10f56633a370699cef2a
#
_cell.length_a   1.000
_cell.length_b   1.000
_cell.length_c   1.000
_cell.angle_alpha   90.00
_cell.angle_beta   90.00
_cell.angle_gamma   90.00
#
_symmetry.space_group_name_H-M   'P 1'
#
loop_
_entity.id
_entity.type
_entity.pdbx_description
1 polymer ?
#
loop_
_entity_poly.entity_id
_entity_poly.type
_entity_poly.pdbx_seq_one_letter_code
_entity_poly.pdbx_strand_id
1 'polypeptide(L)'
;LKEMGYEWIIGEDEWLRLIKSNFSEEEMRRVHYVLGLGGEKMKILFRHREASLLLWKLGEDWAKKRMIQIFNAFEKKDVCLLICLDAEVWGLYGGDNLGNLKWLIDIVRMFNMDFKLISEVVSSGRIDDNGIYIPSFTWAHPEERYGLESKENCTFYNWMDNDREKILFRLIGYARDEIKRAEILSKNAEKIEEAWKYLLLSEASDWFGWQHVPFRALLGREFALKAYETAKEAIERR
;
A
#
# COMPACT_ATOMS: atom_id res chain seq x y z
N LEU A 1 5.57 13.41 1.98
CA LEU A 1 6.11 12.25 2.70
C LEU A 1 7.55 12.52 3.16
N LYS A 2 8.44 13.00 2.28
CA LYS A 2 9.83 13.28 2.64
C LYS A 2 9.94 14.33 3.76
N GLU A 3 9.16 15.40 3.70
CA GLU A 3 9.06 16.41 4.76
C GLU A 3 8.55 15.85 6.09
N MET A 4 7.81 14.73 6.05
CA MET A 4 7.34 13.98 7.21
C MET A 4 8.37 12.98 7.74
N GLY A 5 9.58 12.92 7.18
CA GLY A 5 10.66 12.04 7.62
C GLY A 5 10.66 10.64 7.00
N TYR A 6 9.80 10.36 6.01
CA TYR A 6 9.86 9.08 5.29
C TYR A 6 11.09 9.03 4.39
N GLU A 7 11.86 7.95 4.49
CA GLU A 7 13.10 7.74 3.72
C GLU A 7 12.86 6.94 2.44
N TRP A 8 11.85 6.09 2.44
CA TRP A 8 11.51 5.21 1.34
C TRP A 8 10.02 4.87 1.31
N ILE A 9 9.55 4.41 0.17
CA ILE A 9 8.19 3.91 -0.04
C ILE A 9 8.22 2.59 -0.82
N ILE A 10 7.12 1.86 -0.78
CA ILE A 10 6.88 0.67 -1.60
C ILE A 10 5.89 1.02 -2.69
N GLY A 11 6.21 0.64 -3.91
CA GLY A 11 5.33 0.74 -5.06
C GLY A 11 4.91 -0.62 -5.61
N GLU A 12 4.06 -0.61 -6.63
CA GLU A 12 3.61 -1.79 -7.37
C GLU A 12 4.39 -1.89 -8.69
N ASP A 13 5.01 -3.04 -8.99
CA ASP A 13 5.86 -3.22 -10.18
C ASP A 13 5.08 -3.08 -11.50
N GLU A 14 3.82 -3.40 -11.48
CA GLU A 14 2.97 -3.29 -12.65
C GLU A 14 2.82 -1.83 -13.13
N TRP A 15 2.77 -0.87 -12.20
CA TRP A 15 2.76 0.55 -12.54
C TRP A 15 4.06 1.00 -13.21
N LEU A 16 5.19 0.43 -12.78
CA LEU A 16 6.47 0.73 -13.40
C LEU A 16 6.49 0.26 -14.86
N ARG A 17 5.92 -0.91 -15.15
CA ARG A 17 5.76 -1.44 -16.52
C ARG A 17 4.89 -0.55 -17.40
N LEU A 18 3.84 0.05 -16.84
CA LEU A 18 2.94 0.95 -17.57
C LEU A 18 3.61 2.28 -17.92
N ILE A 19 4.46 2.80 -17.02
CA ILE A 19 5.15 4.08 -17.22
C ILE A 19 6.32 3.93 -18.20
N LYS A 20 7.06 2.83 -18.10
CA LYS A 20 8.27 2.58 -18.87
C LYS A 20 8.32 1.10 -19.27
N SER A 21 7.78 0.80 -20.43
CA SER A 21 7.69 -0.58 -20.96
C SER A 21 9.05 -1.27 -21.16
N ASN A 22 10.17 -0.56 -21.04
CA ASN A 22 11.51 -1.05 -21.31
C ASN A 22 12.30 -1.48 -20.07
N PHE A 23 11.71 -1.46 -18.88
CA PHE A 23 12.38 -2.00 -17.69
C PHE A 23 12.45 -3.52 -17.80
N SER A 24 13.65 -4.06 -17.66
CA SER A 24 13.84 -5.49 -17.45
C SER A 24 13.33 -5.88 -16.06
N GLU A 25 13.00 -7.16 -15.87
CA GLU A 25 12.64 -7.69 -14.54
C GLU A 25 13.71 -7.40 -13.48
N GLU A 26 14.97 -7.46 -13.85
CA GLU A 26 16.07 -7.17 -12.95
C GLU A 26 16.12 -5.69 -12.56
N GLU A 27 15.96 -4.78 -13.51
CA GLU A 27 15.90 -3.34 -13.23
C GLU A 27 14.75 -2.99 -12.30
N MET A 28 13.56 -3.58 -12.50
CA MET A 28 12.41 -3.36 -11.63
C MET A 28 12.64 -3.78 -10.17
N ARG A 29 13.63 -4.65 -9.90
CA ARG A 29 13.95 -5.15 -8.54
C ARG A 29 15.08 -4.37 -7.86
N ARG A 30 15.52 -3.26 -8.44
CA ARG A 30 16.47 -2.34 -7.83
C ARG A 30 15.75 -1.26 -7.03
N VAL A 31 16.51 -0.53 -6.22
CA VAL A 31 16.02 0.69 -5.59
C VAL A 31 16.01 1.81 -6.63
N HIS A 32 14.94 2.55 -6.74
CA HIS A 32 14.82 3.70 -7.63
C HIS A 32 14.62 4.99 -6.82
N TYR A 33 14.78 6.13 -7.49
CA TYR A 33 14.28 7.40 -6.98
C TYR A 33 12.95 7.77 -7.64
N VAL A 34 11.93 8.04 -6.84
CA VAL A 34 10.71 8.72 -7.30
C VAL A 34 10.88 10.23 -7.15
N LEU A 35 10.44 10.95 -8.16
CA LEU A 35 10.48 12.42 -8.19
C LEU A 35 9.13 12.98 -7.72
N GLY A 36 9.18 13.85 -6.71
CA GLY A 36 8.07 14.69 -6.32
C GLY A 36 7.86 15.89 -7.25
N LEU A 37 6.74 16.59 -7.11
CA LEU A 37 6.39 17.75 -7.93
C LEU A 37 7.38 18.92 -7.78
N GLY A 38 8.01 19.05 -6.61
CA GLY A 38 9.06 20.05 -6.33
C GLY A 38 10.47 19.59 -6.66
N GLY A 39 10.63 18.41 -7.28
CA GLY A 39 11.94 17.84 -7.60
C GLY A 39 12.60 17.07 -6.47
N GLU A 40 11.91 16.88 -5.35
CA GLU A 40 12.39 16.06 -4.24
C GLU A 40 12.53 14.61 -4.69
N LYS A 41 13.60 13.98 -4.22
CA LYS A 41 13.84 12.56 -4.47
C LYS A 41 13.55 11.73 -3.22
N MET A 42 12.81 10.64 -3.38
CA MET A 42 12.59 9.63 -2.34
C MET A 42 12.85 8.25 -2.91
N LYS A 43 13.44 7.37 -2.11
CA LYS A 43 13.71 6.00 -2.54
C LYS A 43 12.42 5.20 -2.64
N ILE A 44 12.32 4.36 -3.66
CA ILE A 44 11.19 3.46 -3.86
C ILE A 44 11.69 2.06 -4.22
N LEU A 45 11.03 1.05 -3.66
CA LEU A 45 11.15 -0.34 -4.08
C LEU A 45 9.80 -0.79 -4.64
N PHE A 46 9.83 -1.65 -5.63
CA PHE A 46 8.63 -2.22 -6.21
C PHE A 46 8.42 -3.66 -5.73
N ARG A 47 7.25 -3.93 -5.14
CA ARG A 47 6.89 -5.30 -4.82
C ARG A 47 6.67 -6.09 -6.11
N HIS A 48 7.03 -7.35 -6.06
CA HIS A 48 6.71 -8.29 -7.12
C HIS A 48 5.24 -8.72 -6.96
N ARG A 49 4.35 -8.12 -7.76
CA ARG A 49 2.90 -8.35 -7.65
C ARG A 49 2.54 -9.83 -7.73
N GLU A 50 2.99 -10.52 -8.78
CA GLU A 50 2.67 -11.93 -8.97
C GLU A 50 3.11 -12.79 -7.77
N ALA A 51 4.36 -12.65 -7.32
CA ALA A 51 4.86 -13.39 -6.15
C ALA A 51 4.07 -13.08 -4.88
N SER A 52 3.68 -11.82 -4.69
CA SER A 52 2.86 -11.41 -3.54
C SER A 52 1.47 -12.05 -3.59
N LEU A 53 0.81 -12.04 -4.74
CA LEU A 53 -0.52 -12.65 -4.90
C LEU A 53 -0.49 -14.19 -4.80
N LEU A 54 0.59 -14.83 -5.23
CA LEU A 54 0.75 -16.29 -5.10
C LEU A 54 0.76 -16.75 -3.63
N LEU A 55 1.10 -15.88 -2.68
CA LEU A 55 1.06 -16.24 -1.25
C LEU A 55 -0.35 -16.67 -0.80
N TRP A 56 -1.40 -16.07 -1.36
CA TRP A 56 -2.80 -16.46 -1.11
C TRP A 56 -3.14 -17.86 -1.60
N LYS A 57 -2.33 -18.40 -2.51
CA LYS A 57 -2.57 -19.64 -3.24
C LYS A 57 -1.54 -20.73 -2.94
N LEU A 58 -0.65 -20.53 -1.96
CA LEU A 58 0.41 -21.50 -1.67
C LEU A 58 -0.09 -22.87 -1.17
N GLY A 59 -1.37 -23.00 -0.82
CA GLY A 59 -2.01 -24.30 -0.62
C GLY A 59 -2.15 -25.13 -1.90
N GLU A 60 -2.03 -24.51 -3.08
CA GLU A 60 -2.20 -25.12 -4.38
C GLU A 60 -0.83 -25.41 -5.04
N ASP A 61 -0.66 -26.61 -5.58
CA ASP A 61 0.63 -27.05 -6.16
C ASP A 61 1.09 -26.19 -7.34
N TRP A 62 0.18 -25.68 -8.14
CA TRP A 62 0.52 -24.79 -9.24
C TRP A 62 1.14 -23.49 -8.78
N ALA A 63 0.64 -22.92 -7.66
CA ALA A 63 1.17 -21.68 -7.11
C ALA A 63 2.58 -21.87 -6.55
N LYS A 64 2.83 -23.02 -5.87
CA LYS A 64 4.18 -23.40 -5.43
C LYS A 64 5.14 -23.55 -6.60
N LYS A 65 4.73 -24.26 -7.66
CA LYS A 65 5.55 -24.41 -8.88
C LYS A 65 5.87 -23.06 -9.50
N ARG A 66 4.88 -22.18 -9.60
CA ARG A 66 5.08 -20.84 -10.16
C ARG A 66 6.01 -19.98 -9.30
N MET A 67 5.87 -20.03 -7.97
CA MET A 67 6.78 -19.36 -7.06
C MET A 67 8.23 -19.83 -7.23
N ILE A 68 8.45 -21.14 -7.36
CA ILE A 68 9.78 -21.71 -7.64
C ILE A 68 10.36 -21.16 -8.95
N GLN A 69 9.55 -21.03 -10.00
CA GLN A 69 10.01 -20.43 -11.27
C GLN A 69 10.44 -18.97 -11.09
N ILE A 70 9.70 -18.20 -10.29
CA ILE A 70 10.06 -16.82 -9.99
C ILE A 70 11.40 -16.77 -9.25
N PHE A 71 11.60 -17.55 -8.19
CA PHE A 71 12.85 -17.58 -7.45
C PHE A 71 14.03 -18.00 -8.33
N ASN A 72 13.84 -19.04 -9.16
CA ASN A 72 14.86 -19.48 -10.10
C ASN A 72 15.26 -18.40 -11.11
N ALA A 73 14.34 -17.55 -11.54
CA ALA A 73 14.62 -16.44 -12.45
C ALA A 73 15.50 -15.35 -11.81
N PHE A 74 15.52 -15.27 -10.48
CA PHE A 74 16.31 -14.29 -9.72
C PHE A 74 17.52 -14.90 -9.00
N GLU A 75 17.71 -16.22 -9.07
CA GLU A 75 18.90 -16.88 -8.53
C GLU A 75 20.19 -16.25 -9.08
N LYS A 76 21.15 -15.97 -8.22
CA LYS A 76 22.46 -15.36 -8.58
C LYS A 76 22.37 -13.94 -9.14
N LYS A 77 21.24 -13.24 -9.01
CA LYS A 77 21.13 -11.84 -9.41
C LYS A 77 21.27 -10.94 -8.18
N ASP A 78 21.96 -9.82 -8.36
CA ASP A 78 22.08 -8.79 -7.32
C ASP A 78 20.87 -7.86 -7.34
N VAL A 79 19.74 -8.39 -6.86
CA VAL A 79 18.45 -7.70 -6.82
C VAL A 79 17.66 -8.07 -5.57
N CYS A 80 16.69 -7.24 -5.19
CA CYS A 80 15.77 -7.50 -4.10
C CYS A 80 14.41 -7.95 -4.62
N LEU A 81 14.04 -9.19 -4.35
CA LEU A 81 12.67 -9.66 -4.60
C LEU A 81 11.78 -9.27 -3.42
N LEU A 82 11.10 -8.14 -3.53
CA LEU A 82 10.18 -7.66 -2.51
C LEU A 82 8.82 -8.33 -2.66
N ILE A 83 8.43 -9.10 -1.65
CA ILE A 83 7.13 -9.76 -1.55
C ILE A 83 6.38 -9.11 -0.39
N CYS A 84 5.22 -8.50 -0.65
CA CYS A 84 4.41 -7.81 0.34
C CYS A 84 2.97 -8.31 0.28
N LEU A 85 2.43 -8.63 1.46
CA LEU A 85 1.05 -9.05 1.62
C LEU A 85 0.56 -8.71 3.02
N ASP A 86 -0.76 -8.69 3.20
CA ASP A 86 -1.39 -8.50 4.49
C ASP A 86 -1.04 -9.63 5.45
N ALA A 87 -0.74 -9.30 6.70
CA ALA A 87 -0.26 -10.27 7.69
C ALA A 87 -1.29 -11.38 7.99
N GLU A 88 -2.59 -11.07 7.87
CA GLU A 88 -3.67 -12.02 8.09
C GLU A 88 -3.69 -13.18 7.08
N VAL A 89 -3.03 -13.05 5.94
CA VAL A 89 -2.89 -14.15 4.98
C VAL A 89 -2.26 -15.38 5.61
N TRP A 90 -1.37 -15.18 6.57
CA TRP A 90 -0.71 -16.28 7.28
C TRP A 90 -1.54 -16.91 8.38
N GLY A 91 -2.71 -16.37 8.74
CA GLY A 91 -3.53 -16.86 9.85
C GLY A 91 -5.00 -17.07 9.54
N LEU A 92 -5.59 -16.33 8.61
CA LEU A 92 -7.03 -16.29 8.37
C LEU A 92 -7.48 -16.95 7.07
N TYR A 93 -6.62 -17.01 6.06
CA TYR A 93 -7.00 -17.45 4.72
C TYR A 93 -6.24 -18.71 4.30
N GLY A 94 -6.97 -19.76 3.90
CA GLY A 94 -6.41 -20.81 3.06
C GLY A 94 -5.66 -21.95 3.74
N GLY A 95 -6.02 -22.40 4.95
CA GLY A 95 -5.49 -23.65 5.51
C GLY A 95 -4.23 -23.50 6.37
N ASP A 96 -3.26 -24.43 6.26
CA ASP A 96 -2.01 -24.40 7.03
C ASP A 96 -1.05 -23.30 6.54
N ASN A 97 -1.36 -22.07 6.92
CA ASN A 97 -0.59 -20.91 6.49
C ASN A 97 0.80 -20.83 7.11
N LEU A 98 1.00 -21.37 8.33
CA LEU A 98 2.33 -21.46 8.93
C LEU A 98 3.21 -22.48 8.19
N GLY A 99 2.62 -23.58 7.70
CA GLY A 99 3.30 -24.53 6.82
C GLY A 99 3.71 -23.88 5.50
N ASN A 100 2.87 -23.03 4.93
CA ASN A 100 3.19 -22.25 3.73
C ASN A 100 4.31 -21.23 3.98
N LEU A 101 4.30 -20.53 5.11
CA LEU A 101 5.39 -19.64 5.50
C LEU A 101 6.71 -20.39 5.66
N LYS A 102 6.68 -21.54 6.35
CA LYS A 102 7.86 -22.41 6.48
C LYS A 102 8.36 -22.85 5.10
N TRP A 103 7.47 -23.32 4.24
CA TRP A 103 7.81 -23.68 2.87
C TRP A 103 8.49 -22.54 2.12
N LEU A 104 7.98 -21.31 2.23
CA LEU A 104 8.60 -20.13 1.61
C LEU A 104 10.02 -19.88 2.14
N ILE A 105 10.21 -20.00 3.45
CA ILE A 105 11.54 -19.85 4.07
C ILE A 105 12.51 -20.92 3.54
N ASP A 106 12.05 -22.16 3.42
CA ASP A 106 12.87 -23.27 2.92
C ASP A 106 13.25 -23.08 1.46
N ILE A 107 12.33 -22.57 0.64
CA ILE A 107 12.59 -22.22 -0.79
C ILE A 107 13.61 -21.08 -0.91
N VAL A 108 13.49 -20.01 -0.14
CA VAL A 108 14.46 -18.90 -0.14
C VAL A 108 15.87 -19.44 0.13
N ARG A 109 16.01 -20.32 1.13
CA ARG A 109 17.28 -20.96 1.46
C ARG A 109 17.79 -21.90 0.34
N MET A 110 16.90 -22.65 -0.29
CA MET A 110 17.25 -23.57 -1.39
C MET A 110 17.84 -22.82 -2.57
N PHE A 111 17.36 -21.60 -2.86
CA PHE A 111 17.90 -20.72 -3.89
C PHE A 111 19.09 -19.86 -3.41
N ASN A 112 19.63 -20.14 -2.23
CA ASN A 112 20.76 -19.40 -1.64
C ASN A 112 20.51 -17.88 -1.60
N MET A 113 19.28 -17.50 -1.28
CA MET A 113 18.87 -16.11 -1.10
C MET A 113 18.82 -15.77 0.38
N ASP A 114 19.08 -14.51 0.71
CA ASP A 114 19.05 -13.98 2.07
C ASP A 114 17.79 -13.13 2.30
N PHE A 115 17.24 -13.23 3.52
CA PHE A 115 16.27 -12.25 4.00
C PHE A 115 16.98 -10.96 4.40
N LYS A 116 16.46 -9.83 3.96
CA LYS A 116 16.98 -8.50 4.28
C LYS A 116 15.89 -7.59 4.82
N LEU A 117 16.24 -6.71 5.74
CA LEU A 117 15.36 -5.60 6.10
C LEU A 117 15.30 -4.61 4.93
N ILE A 118 14.16 -3.98 4.73
CA ILE A 118 14.01 -2.96 3.67
C ILE A 118 15.00 -1.82 3.87
N SER A 119 15.23 -1.41 5.12
CA SER A 119 16.23 -0.38 5.46
C SER A 119 17.66 -0.76 5.04
N GLU A 120 18.04 -2.04 5.14
CA GLU A 120 19.34 -2.52 4.65
C GLU A 120 19.40 -2.44 3.12
N VAL A 121 18.35 -2.88 2.43
CA VAL A 121 18.28 -2.83 0.97
C VAL A 121 18.36 -1.40 0.44
N VAL A 122 17.61 -0.46 1.02
CA VAL A 122 17.63 0.94 0.58
C VAL A 122 18.92 1.68 0.95
N SER A 123 19.68 1.18 1.93
CA SER A 123 20.95 1.78 2.35
C SER A 123 22.13 1.26 1.55
N SER A 124 22.14 -0.02 1.18
CA SER A 124 23.27 -0.71 0.52
C SER A 124 22.97 -1.16 -0.90
N GLY A 125 21.70 -1.15 -1.31
CA GLY A 125 21.26 -1.64 -2.61
C GLY A 125 21.74 -0.74 -3.77
N ARG A 126 21.85 -1.34 -4.95
CA ARG A 126 22.15 -0.61 -6.18
C ARG A 126 20.98 0.31 -6.51
N ILE A 127 21.26 1.61 -6.55
CA ILE A 127 20.25 2.65 -6.83
C ILE A 127 20.33 3.02 -8.31
N ASP A 128 19.19 3.04 -8.99
CA ASP A 128 19.07 3.69 -10.28
C ASP A 128 18.88 5.20 -10.04
N ASP A 129 19.90 5.99 -10.37
CA ASP A 129 19.92 7.45 -10.17
C ASP A 129 18.98 8.19 -11.14
N ASN A 130 18.48 7.54 -12.18
CA ASN A 130 17.48 8.09 -13.07
C ASN A 130 16.14 8.17 -12.33
N GLY A 131 15.84 9.34 -11.79
CA GLY A 131 14.57 9.54 -11.11
C GLY A 131 13.40 9.21 -12.02
N ILE A 132 12.38 8.53 -11.48
CA ILE A 132 11.15 8.17 -12.18
C ILE A 132 9.99 9.00 -11.63
N TYR A 133 9.14 9.48 -12.53
CA TYR A 133 7.86 10.05 -12.17
C TYR A 133 6.83 8.93 -12.11
N ILE A 134 6.15 8.80 -10.98
CA ILE A 134 5.08 7.82 -10.80
C ILE A 134 3.79 8.61 -10.58
N PRO A 135 2.74 8.40 -11.40
CA PRO A 135 1.43 8.99 -11.17
C PRO A 135 0.81 8.42 -9.91
N SER A 136 -0.22 9.07 -9.40
CA SER A 136 -1.02 8.52 -8.31
C SER A 136 -1.58 7.16 -8.70
N PHE A 137 -1.42 6.17 -7.85
CA PHE A 137 -1.89 4.80 -8.11
C PHE A 137 -2.32 4.08 -6.83
N THR A 138 -2.99 2.95 -6.99
CA THR A 138 -3.36 2.03 -5.92
C THR A 138 -2.90 0.61 -6.26
N TRP A 139 -2.65 -0.22 -5.23
CA TRP A 139 -2.34 -1.64 -5.41
C TRP A 139 -3.55 -2.44 -5.90
N ALA A 140 -4.76 -1.95 -5.62
CA ALA A 140 -6.01 -2.58 -6.05
C ALA A 140 -6.25 -2.30 -7.53
N HIS A 141 -5.81 -3.22 -8.38
CA HIS A 141 -5.82 -3.03 -9.81
C HIS A 141 -7.19 -3.35 -10.42
N PRO A 142 -7.76 -2.47 -11.24
CA PRO A 142 -9.05 -2.71 -11.88
C PRO A 142 -9.03 -3.77 -12.98
N GLU A 143 -7.86 -4.18 -13.49
CA GLU A 143 -7.76 -5.18 -14.55
C GLU A 143 -8.44 -6.50 -14.20
N GLU A 144 -8.43 -6.89 -12.93
CA GLU A 144 -9.12 -8.10 -12.49
C GLU A 144 -10.65 -8.00 -12.61
N ARG A 145 -11.19 -6.78 -12.62
CA ARG A 145 -12.63 -6.53 -12.69
C ARG A 145 -13.11 -6.00 -14.04
N TYR A 146 -12.29 -5.21 -14.73
CA TYR A 146 -12.77 -4.36 -15.83
C TYR A 146 -11.98 -4.49 -17.14
N GLY A 147 -10.94 -5.31 -17.19
CA GLY A 147 -10.09 -5.48 -18.36
C GLY A 147 -9.16 -4.30 -18.65
N LEU A 148 -8.33 -4.48 -19.66
CA LEU A 148 -7.25 -3.55 -20.04
C LEU A 148 -7.72 -2.17 -20.52
N GLU A 149 -8.98 -2.04 -20.93
CA GLU A 149 -9.53 -0.80 -21.51
C GLU A 149 -9.71 0.32 -20.48
N SER A 150 -9.66 -0.01 -19.20
CA SER A 150 -9.86 0.95 -18.13
C SER A 150 -8.57 1.61 -17.62
N LYS A 151 -7.43 1.36 -18.24
CA LYS A 151 -6.10 1.83 -17.77
C LYS A 151 -5.97 3.34 -17.62
N GLU A 152 -6.64 4.12 -18.44
CA GLU A 152 -6.52 5.58 -18.45
C GLU A 152 -7.23 6.30 -17.28
N ASN A 153 -8.19 5.63 -16.62
CA ASN A 153 -9.05 6.25 -15.62
C ASN A 153 -8.97 5.64 -14.20
N CYS A 154 -7.98 4.82 -13.91
CA CYS A 154 -8.10 3.80 -12.87
C CYS A 154 -7.40 4.04 -11.54
N THR A 155 -6.84 5.20 -11.29
CA THR A 155 -5.96 5.38 -10.13
C THR A 155 -6.59 5.12 -8.77
N PHE A 156 -7.92 5.28 -8.63
CA PHE A 156 -8.62 5.10 -7.35
C PHE A 156 -9.96 4.37 -7.45
N TYR A 157 -10.16 3.59 -8.50
CA TYR A 157 -11.46 3.00 -8.80
C TYR A 157 -12.06 2.18 -7.66
N ASN A 158 -11.27 1.28 -7.05
CA ASN A 158 -11.74 0.47 -5.91
C ASN A 158 -12.06 1.29 -4.65
N TRP A 159 -11.56 2.51 -4.56
CA TRP A 159 -11.67 3.36 -3.39
C TRP A 159 -12.71 4.47 -3.54
N MET A 160 -13.09 4.80 -4.79
CA MET A 160 -13.98 5.92 -5.11
C MET A 160 -14.94 5.58 -6.26
N ASP A 161 -15.29 4.33 -6.42
CA ASP A 161 -16.16 3.89 -7.53
C ASP A 161 -17.60 4.39 -7.39
N ASN A 162 -18.14 4.32 -6.21
CA ASN A 162 -19.52 4.68 -5.96
C ASN A 162 -19.68 5.93 -5.08
N ASP A 163 -20.91 6.48 -5.05
CA ASP A 163 -21.19 7.71 -4.31
C ASP A 163 -20.96 7.57 -2.80
N ARG A 164 -21.12 6.36 -2.23
CA ARG A 164 -20.89 6.13 -0.79
C ARG A 164 -19.42 6.32 -0.42
N GLU A 165 -18.53 5.78 -1.23
CA GLU A 165 -17.09 5.92 -1.04
C GLU A 165 -16.64 7.36 -1.28
N LYS A 166 -17.18 8.01 -2.32
CA LYS A 166 -16.92 9.44 -2.59
C LYS A 166 -17.38 10.33 -1.44
N ILE A 167 -18.54 10.04 -0.85
CA ILE A 167 -19.05 10.77 0.31
C ILE A 167 -18.13 10.54 1.52
N LEU A 168 -17.75 9.29 1.81
CA LEU A 168 -16.84 8.97 2.89
C LEU A 168 -15.51 9.71 2.73
N PHE A 169 -14.92 9.67 1.54
CA PHE A 169 -13.66 10.35 1.24
C PHE A 169 -13.74 11.87 1.48
N ARG A 170 -14.85 12.50 1.09
CA ARG A 170 -15.10 13.93 1.37
C ARG A 170 -15.25 14.22 2.86
N LEU A 171 -15.97 13.37 3.60
CA LEU A 171 -16.14 13.53 5.04
C LEU A 171 -14.82 13.42 5.79
N ILE A 172 -13.96 12.49 5.40
CA ILE A 172 -12.59 12.37 5.92
C ILE A 172 -11.81 13.67 5.67
N GLY A 173 -11.92 14.25 4.47
CA GLY A 173 -11.30 15.53 4.16
C GLY A 173 -11.78 16.66 5.07
N TYR A 174 -13.09 16.81 5.24
CA TYR A 174 -13.67 17.81 6.14
C TYR A 174 -13.28 17.61 7.61
N ALA A 175 -13.27 16.37 8.08
CA ALA A 175 -12.83 16.06 9.44
C ALA A 175 -11.36 16.43 9.66
N ARG A 176 -10.50 16.11 8.71
CA ARG A 176 -9.08 16.48 8.76
C ARG A 176 -8.86 18.00 8.81
N ASP A 177 -9.60 18.73 7.98
CA ASP A 177 -9.48 20.19 7.94
C ASP A 177 -9.95 20.82 9.26
N GLU A 178 -11.04 20.30 9.88
CA GLU A 178 -11.52 20.80 11.16
C GLU A 178 -10.57 20.44 12.31
N ILE A 179 -9.93 19.26 12.30
CA ILE A 179 -8.89 18.91 13.28
C ILE A 179 -7.71 19.89 13.18
N LYS A 180 -7.20 20.15 11.97
CA LYS A 180 -6.13 21.13 11.77
C LYS A 180 -6.51 22.53 12.25
N ARG A 181 -7.77 22.91 12.05
CA ARG A 181 -8.30 24.15 12.58
C ARG A 181 -8.32 24.14 14.13
N ALA A 182 -8.72 23.00 14.73
CA ALA A 182 -8.70 22.84 16.19
C ALA A 182 -7.28 22.90 16.76
N GLU A 183 -6.28 22.34 16.09
CA GLU A 183 -4.87 22.45 16.48
C GLU A 183 -4.39 23.91 16.59
N ILE A 184 -4.89 24.77 15.70
CA ILE A 184 -4.52 26.20 15.70
C ILE A 184 -5.30 26.99 16.75
N LEU A 185 -6.59 26.70 16.93
CA LEU A 185 -7.50 27.54 17.70
C LEU A 185 -7.74 27.07 19.14
N SER A 186 -7.47 25.82 19.45
CA SER A 186 -7.76 25.20 20.74
C SER A 186 -6.50 24.85 21.52
N LYS A 187 -6.61 24.86 22.87
CA LYS A 187 -5.60 24.33 23.77
C LYS A 187 -5.97 22.95 24.32
N ASN A 188 -7.12 22.38 23.92
CA ASN A 188 -7.60 21.11 24.39
C ASN A 188 -6.94 19.95 23.63
N ALA A 189 -5.70 19.64 24.02
CA ALA A 189 -4.89 18.61 23.37
C ALA A 189 -5.56 17.21 23.43
N GLU A 190 -6.27 16.90 24.51
CA GLU A 190 -6.96 15.61 24.69
C GLU A 190 -8.07 15.41 23.63
N LYS A 191 -8.89 16.44 23.43
CA LYS A 191 -9.94 16.40 22.40
C LYS A 191 -9.38 16.36 20.99
N ILE A 192 -8.28 17.03 20.72
CA ILE A 192 -7.60 16.99 19.42
C ILE A 192 -7.05 15.58 19.16
N GLU A 193 -6.42 14.95 20.16
CA GLU A 193 -5.93 13.59 20.06
C GLU A 193 -7.08 12.57 19.83
N GLU A 194 -8.20 12.74 20.54
CA GLU A 194 -9.40 11.94 20.35
C GLU A 194 -9.94 12.07 18.91
N ALA A 195 -10.00 13.30 18.38
CA ALA A 195 -10.44 13.55 17.01
C ALA A 195 -9.52 12.88 15.97
N TRP A 196 -8.20 12.94 16.16
CA TRP A 196 -7.23 12.23 15.34
C TRP A 196 -7.44 10.72 15.37
N LYS A 197 -7.72 10.13 16.54
CA LYS A 197 -8.02 8.68 16.64
C LYS A 197 -9.22 8.29 15.80
N TYR A 198 -10.31 9.05 15.86
CA TYR A 198 -11.49 8.81 15.02
C TYR A 198 -11.19 9.00 13.54
N LEU A 199 -10.39 10.01 13.17
CA LEU A 199 -10.00 10.22 11.77
C LEU A 199 -9.22 9.01 11.25
N LEU A 200 -8.20 8.54 11.97
CA LEU A 200 -7.40 7.38 11.57
C LEU A 200 -8.27 6.11 11.45
N LEU A 201 -9.24 5.92 12.34
CA LEU A 201 -10.21 4.82 12.21
C LEU A 201 -11.05 4.96 10.94
N SER A 202 -11.43 6.18 10.54
CA SER A 202 -12.20 6.41 9.32
C SER A 202 -11.42 6.18 8.03
N GLU A 203 -10.10 6.23 8.09
CA GLU A 203 -9.19 6.04 6.95
C GLU A 203 -8.82 4.57 6.69
N ALA A 204 -9.31 3.62 7.51
CA ALA A 204 -9.04 2.21 7.30
C ALA A 204 -9.59 1.73 5.94
N SER A 205 -8.80 0.96 5.23
CA SER A 205 -9.14 0.45 3.89
C SER A 205 -10.38 -0.43 3.87
N ASP A 206 -10.74 -1.02 5.00
CA ASP A 206 -11.92 -1.87 5.14
C ASP A 206 -13.27 -1.17 4.87
N TRP A 207 -13.30 0.16 4.96
CA TRP A 207 -14.49 0.96 4.66
C TRP A 207 -14.68 1.21 3.15
N PHE A 208 -13.64 0.96 2.37
CA PHE A 208 -13.60 1.16 0.92
C PHE A 208 -13.48 -0.18 0.19
N GLY A 209 -13.82 -0.21 -1.08
CA GLY A 209 -13.57 -1.38 -1.93
C GLY A 209 -14.43 -2.63 -1.67
N TRP A 210 -15.15 -2.69 -0.56
CA TRP A 210 -15.99 -3.83 -0.17
C TRP A 210 -17.47 -3.56 -0.42
N GLN A 211 -17.82 -3.27 -1.65
CA GLN A 211 -19.18 -2.86 -2.07
C GLN A 211 -20.28 -3.84 -1.68
N HIS A 212 -19.95 -5.13 -1.53
CA HIS A 212 -20.88 -6.18 -1.11
C HIS A 212 -21.19 -6.16 0.40
N VAL A 213 -20.53 -5.30 1.19
CA VAL A 213 -20.78 -5.15 2.63
C VAL A 213 -21.10 -3.68 2.97
N PRO A 214 -22.32 -3.20 2.65
CA PRO A 214 -22.67 -1.78 2.71
C PRO A 214 -22.49 -1.12 4.08
N PHE A 215 -22.64 -1.87 5.18
CA PHE A 215 -22.52 -1.31 6.53
C PHE A 215 -21.08 -0.87 6.86
N ARG A 216 -20.06 -1.41 6.21
CA ARG A 216 -18.67 -1.00 6.43
C ARG A 216 -18.48 0.47 6.10
N ALA A 217 -18.97 0.93 4.95
CA ALA A 217 -18.90 2.35 4.59
C ALA A 217 -19.66 3.25 5.58
N LEU A 218 -20.74 2.75 6.19
CA LEU A 218 -21.47 3.48 7.24
C LEU A 218 -20.61 3.67 8.50
N LEU A 219 -19.90 2.64 8.94
CA LEU A 219 -18.98 2.74 10.09
C LEU A 219 -17.85 3.74 9.82
N GLY A 220 -17.24 3.71 8.65
CA GLY A 220 -16.23 4.71 8.26
C GLY A 220 -16.78 6.13 8.31
N ARG A 221 -18.04 6.34 7.86
CA ARG A 221 -18.73 7.63 7.96
C ARG A 221 -18.97 8.06 9.41
N GLU A 222 -19.39 7.15 10.27
CA GLU A 222 -19.59 7.45 11.69
C GLU A 222 -18.30 7.91 12.36
N PHE A 223 -17.18 7.23 12.08
CA PHE A 223 -15.88 7.66 12.58
C PHE A 223 -15.47 9.02 12.04
N ALA A 224 -15.66 9.30 10.74
CA ALA A 224 -15.35 10.61 10.16
C ALA A 224 -16.20 11.72 10.77
N LEU A 225 -17.49 11.49 11.01
CA LEU A 225 -18.39 12.44 11.67
C LEU A 225 -17.97 12.68 13.12
N LYS A 226 -17.66 11.63 13.88
CA LYS A 226 -17.13 11.75 15.24
C LYS A 226 -15.85 12.55 15.28
N ALA A 227 -14.93 12.31 14.35
CA ALA A 227 -13.69 13.08 14.24
C ALA A 227 -13.99 14.59 14.07
N TYR A 228 -14.88 14.91 13.15
CA TYR A 228 -15.32 16.29 12.88
C TYR A 228 -15.96 16.95 14.11
N GLU A 229 -16.95 16.28 14.72
CA GLU A 229 -17.67 16.79 15.89
C GLU A 229 -16.74 17.00 17.09
N THR A 230 -15.87 16.02 17.38
CA THR A 230 -14.87 16.12 18.47
C THR A 230 -13.90 17.28 18.26
N ALA A 231 -13.49 17.52 17.01
CA ALA A 231 -12.64 18.68 16.69
C ALA A 231 -13.38 20.00 16.91
N LYS A 232 -14.67 20.10 16.55
CA LYS A 232 -15.50 21.26 16.84
C LYS A 232 -15.67 21.50 18.33
N GLU A 233 -15.97 20.46 19.11
CA GLU A 233 -16.05 20.57 20.58
C GLU A 233 -14.76 21.09 21.20
N ALA A 234 -13.60 20.72 20.65
CA ALA A 234 -12.31 21.22 21.11
C ALA A 234 -12.19 22.74 20.97
N ILE A 235 -12.80 23.33 19.92
CA ILE A 235 -12.77 24.78 19.67
C ILE A 235 -13.81 25.51 20.52
N GLU A 236 -15.03 24.95 20.66
CA GLU A 236 -16.17 25.62 21.29
C GLU A 236 -16.09 25.69 22.82
N ARG A 237 -15.41 24.75 23.47
CA ARG A 237 -15.20 24.74 24.94
C ARG A 237 -13.98 25.59 25.34
N ARG A 238 -14.10 26.89 25.13
CA ARG A 238 -13.14 27.89 25.63
C ARG A 238 -13.47 28.33 27.05
#